data_93d37f8faf18721d9ed3850a467b4d5f
#
_entry.id   93d37f8faf18721d9ed3850a467b4d5f
#
_cell.length_a   1.000
_cell.length_b   1.000
_cell.length_c   1.000
_cell.angle_alpha   90.00
_cell.angle_beta   90.00
_cell.angle_gamma   90.00
#
_symmetry.space_group_name_H-M   'P 1'
#
loop_
_entity.id
_entity.type
_entity.pdbx_description
1 polymer ?
#
loop_
_entity_poly.entity_id
_entity_poly.type
_entity_poly.pdbx_seq_one_letter_code
_entity_poly.pdbx_strand_id
1 'polypeptide(L)'
;MGAIAFVFSGQGDQYPGMGKELCDTYAAAADVFHMCEVLRPGTVRQCFEGTADELKETKNTQPCLFAMEMAAAEVLMDKGIMPNAVAGFSLGEVVAATVAGIFDRETGFKLVSKRGELMQTESEQYDTAMAAVVKLTTQQVCELTAKYDRLYPVNFNCPGNITVSGLVEQMSAFSADVKAAGGRALPLKVKGAFH
;
A
#
# COMPACT_ATOMS: atom_id res chain seq x y z
N MET A 1 1.15 30.12 -10.08
CA MET A 1 0.44 28.84 -9.85
C MET A 1 1.01 28.21 -8.60
N GLY A 2 0.21 27.55 -7.78
CA GLY A 2 0.70 26.81 -6.62
C GLY A 2 1.49 25.56 -7.06
N ALA A 3 2.29 24.97 -6.15
CA ALA A 3 2.94 23.70 -6.38
C ALA A 3 1.90 22.57 -6.34
N ILE A 4 2.07 21.57 -7.22
CA ILE A 4 1.23 20.37 -7.32
C ILE A 4 2.02 19.19 -6.78
N ALA A 5 1.43 18.40 -5.87
CA ALA A 5 1.98 17.13 -5.44
C ALA A 5 1.04 15.99 -5.85
N PHE A 6 1.59 14.91 -6.41
CA PHE A 6 0.87 13.66 -6.57
C PHE A 6 1.16 12.76 -5.38
N VAL A 7 0.11 12.22 -4.79
CA VAL A 7 0.19 11.36 -3.61
C VAL A 7 -0.45 10.02 -3.93
N PHE A 8 0.29 8.95 -3.69
CA PHE A 8 -0.11 7.58 -4.05
C PHE A 8 -0.40 6.77 -2.79
N SER A 9 -1.51 6.05 -2.82
CA SER A 9 -2.00 5.27 -1.68
C SER A 9 -1.22 3.95 -1.51
N GLY A 10 -1.50 3.27 -0.42
CA GLY A 10 -0.99 1.94 -0.14
C GLY A 10 -2.08 0.88 -0.21
N GLN A 11 -1.70 -0.35 0.12
CA GLN A 11 -2.64 -1.46 0.24
C GLN A 11 -3.75 -1.14 1.25
N GLY A 12 -5.01 -1.31 0.85
CA GLY A 12 -6.21 -0.96 1.60
C GLY A 12 -7.21 -0.15 0.77
N ASP A 13 -6.74 0.55 -0.25
CA ASP A 13 -7.55 1.44 -1.08
C ASP A 13 -8.05 0.79 -2.39
N GLN A 14 -7.72 -0.49 -2.63
CA GLN A 14 -8.21 -1.24 -3.79
C GLN A 14 -9.71 -1.54 -3.68
N TYR A 15 -10.40 -1.49 -4.81
CA TYR A 15 -11.82 -1.81 -4.92
C TYR A 15 -12.17 -2.44 -6.29
N PRO A 16 -13.20 -3.31 -6.35
CA PRO A 16 -13.68 -3.87 -7.61
C PRO A 16 -14.10 -2.80 -8.61
N GLY A 17 -13.67 -2.92 -9.86
CA GLY A 17 -13.95 -1.97 -10.92
C GLY A 17 -12.98 -0.78 -11.02
N MET A 18 -11.94 -0.72 -10.16
CA MET A 18 -10.98 0.37 -10.17
C MET A 18 -10.25 0.49 -11.51
N GLY A 19 -10.17 1.72 -12.02
CA GLY A 19 -9.49 2.05 -13.27
C GLY A 19 -10.28 1.80 -14.54
N LYS A 20 -11.44 1.09 -14.47
CA LYS A 20 -12.23 0.77 -15.68
C LYS A 20 -12.69 2.04 -16.42
N GLU A 21 -13.29 2.97 -15.70
CA GLU A 21 -13.77 4.23 -16.29
C GLU A 21 -12.64 5.07 -16.90
N LEU A 22 -11.46 5.10 -16.22
CA LEU A 22 -10.27 5.77 -16.78
C LEU A 22 -9.81 5.11 -18.06
N CYS A 23 -9.73 3.78 -18.08
CA CYS A 23 -9.32 3.00 -19.24
C CYS A 23 -10.29 3.17 -20.42
N ASP A 24 -11.60 3.17 -20.16
CA ASP A 24 -12.63 3.35 -21.18
C ASP A 24 -12.63 4.78 -21.76
N THR A 25 -12.11 5.76 -21.02
CA THR A 25 -12.21 7.20 -21.38
C THR A 25 -10.89 7.75 -21.93
N TYR A 26 -9.74 7.29 -21.46
CA TYR A 26 -8.44 7.89 -21.76
C TYR A 26 -7.43 6.87 -22.33
N ALA A 27 -6.88 7.17 -23.51
CA ALA A 27 -5.87 6.33 -24.14
C ALA A 27 -4.63 6.13 -23.25
N ALA A 28 -4.19 7.19 -22.55
CA ALA A 28 -3.05 7.10 -21.63
C ALA A 28 -3.27 6.07 -20.51
N ALA A 29 -4.50 5.96 -19.98
CA ALA A 29 -4.84 4.92 -19.00
C ALA A 29 -4.89 3.53 -19.65
N ALA A 30 -5.49 3.42 -20.85
CA ALA A 30 -5.57 2.15 -21.58
C ALA A 30 -4.18 1.59 -21.88
N ASP A 31 -3.22 2.43 -22.25
CA ASP A 31 -1.83 2.04 -22.51
C ASP A 31 -1.14 1.47 -21.27
N VAL A 32 -1.38 2.07 -20.08
CA VAL A 32 -0.85 1.56 -18.82
C VAL A 32 -1.44 0.19 -18.50
N PHE A 33 -2.77 0.05 -18.58
CA PHE A 33 -3.44 -1.24 -18.30
C PHE A 33 -3.03 -2.31 -19.33
N HIS A 34 -2.85 -1.96 -20.61
CA HIS A 34 -2.35 -2.88 -21.62
C HIS A 34 -0.92 -3.37 -21.29
N MET A 35 -0.01 -2.48 -20.93
CA MET A 35 1.33 -2.85 -20.48
C MET A 35 1.28 -3.80 -19.28
N CYS A 36 0.46 -3.49 -18.27
CA CYS A 36 0.31 -4.34 -17.09
C CYS A 36 -0.23 -5.73 -17.43
N GLU A 37 -1.21 -5.82 -18.35
CA GLU A 37 -1.79 -7.09 -18.82
C GLU A 37 -0.77 -7.95 -19.58
N VAL A 38 0.07 -7.32 -20.42
CA VAL A 38 1.14 -8.02 -21.15
C VAL A 38 2.18 -8.60 -20.18
N LEU A 39 2.56 -7.84 -19.15
CA LEU A 39 3.58 -8.24 -18.18
C LEU A 39 3.06 -9.24 -17.14
N ARG A 40 1.78 -9.13 -16.76
CA ARG A 40 1.10 -10.00 -15.81
C ARG A 40 -0.33 -10.25 -16.27
N PRO A 41 -0.56 -11.29 -17.11
CA PRO A 41 -1.89 -11.62 -17.63
C PRO A 41 -2.93 -11.80 -16.50
N GLY A 42 -4.13 -11.26 -16.71
CA GLY A 42 -5.23 -11.26 -15.76
C GLY A 42 -5.28 -10.02 -14.86
N THR A 43 -4.33 -9.09 -14.96
CA THR A 43 -4.34 -7.83 -14.17
C THR A 43 -5.56 -6.98 -14.48
N VAL A 44 -5.90 -6.80 -15.77
CA VAL A 44 -7.07 -6.03 -16.21
C VAL A 44 -8.37 -6.65 -15.67
N ARG A 45 -8.54 -7.97 -15.85
CA ARG A 45 -9.70 -8.67 -15.31
C ARG A 45 -9.80 -8.51 -13.78
N GLN A 46 -8.69 -8.64 -13.07
CA GLN A 46 -8.67 -8.48 -11.61
C GLN A 46 -9.10 -7.09 -11.19
N CYS A 47 -8.60 -6.04 -11.85
CA CYS A 47 -8.98 -4.65 -11.55
C CYS A 47 -10.46 -4.38 -11.83
N PHE A 48 -10.97 -4.83 -13.00
CA PHE A 48 -12.29 -4.44 -13.49
C PHE A 48 -13.42 -5.34 -13.01
N GLU A 49 -13.15 -6.64 -12.81
CA GLU A 49 -14.16 -7.67 -12.55
C GLU A 49 -13.82 -8.53 -11.31
N GLY A 50 -12.65 -8.33 -10.71
CA GLY A 50 -12.21 -9.08 -9.54
C GLY A 50 -13.09 -8.80 -8.33
N THR A 51 -13.25 -9.82 -7.47
CA THR A 51 -13.98 -9.66 -6.20
C THR A 51 -13.14 -8.91 -5.17
N ALA A 52 -13.81 -8.36 -4.16
CA ALA A 52 -13.11 -7.72 -3.04
C ALA A 52 -12.15 -8.69 -2.31
N ASP A 53 -12.50 -9.98 -2.25
CA ASP A 53 -11.65 -10.99 -1.61
C ASP A 53 -10.44 -11.34 -2.47
N GLU A 54 -10.59 -11.43 -3.79
CA GLU A 54 -9.47 -11.59 -4.73
C GLU A 54 -8.49 -10.42 -4.65
N LEU A 55 -9.02 -9.20 -4.57
CA LEU A 55 -8.21 -7.98 -4.47
C LEU A 55 -7.55 -7.78 -3.09
N LYS A 56 -7.97 -8.48 -2.03
CA LYS A 56 -7.31 -8.47 -0.72
C LYS A 56 -6.03 -9.30 -0.66
N GLU A 57 -5.85 -10.25 -1.58
CA GLU A 57 -4.62 -11.02 -1.65
C GLU A 57 -3.47 -10.10 -2.07
N THR A 58 -2.44 -9.99 -1.24
CA THR A 58 -1.34 -9.00 -1.43
C THR A 58 -0.68 -9.11 -2.80
N LYS A 59 -0.52 -10.34 -3.32
CA LYS A 59 0.00 -10.63 -4.67
C LYS A 59 -0.86 -10.06 -5.80
N ASN A 60 -2.14 -9.80 -5.54
CA ASN A 60 -3.08 -9.20 -6.48
C ASN A 60 -3.24 -7.70 -6.21
N THR A 61 -3.34 -7.31 -4.92
CA THR A 61 -3.50 -5.90 -4.53
C THR A 61 -2.42 -5.03 -5.15
N GLN A 62 -1.15 -5.44 -5.00
CA GLN A 62 -0.03 -4.58 -5.36
C GLN A 62 0.05 -4.27 -6.86
N PRO A 63 0.02 -5.24 -7.79
CA PRO A 63 0.04 -4.94 -9.21
C PRO A 63 -1.24 -4.22 -9.67
N CYS A 64 -2.41 -4.57 -9.13
CA CYS A 64 -3.67 -3.95 -9.51
C CYS A 64 -3.72 -2.47 -9.08
N LEU A 65 -3.30 -2.16 -7.86
CA LEU A 65 -3.29 -0.79 -7.36
C LEU A 65 -2.23 0.06 -8.07
N PHE A 66 -1.04 -0.51 -8.35
CA PHE A 66 -0.04 0.16 -9.18
C PHE A 66 -0.60 0.53 -10.57
N ALA A 67 -1.29 -0.40 -11.24
CA ALA A 67 -1.88 -0.15 -12.56
C ALA A 67 -2.88 1.01 -12.52
N MET A 68 -3.77 1.03 -11.51
CA MET A 68 -4.76 2.09 -11.31
C MET A 68 -4.10 3.44 -11.03
N GLU A 69 -3.16 3.50 -10.09
CA GLU A 69 -2.50 4.74 -9.68
C GLU A 69 -1.62 5.31 -10.80
N MET A 70 -0.89 4.43 -11.50
CA MET A 70 -0.08 4.83 -12.64
C MET A 70 -0.94 5.36 -13.80
N ALA A 71 -2.07 4.69 -14.08
CA ALA A 71 -3.03 5.14 -15.09
C ALA A 71 -3.60 6.53 -14.74
N ALA A 72 -3.95 6.77 -13.48
CA ALA A 72 -4.43 8.07 -13.03
C ALA A 72 -3.37 9.17 -13.19
N ALA A 73 -2.12 8.87 -12.83
CA ALA A 73 -1.01 9.81 -12.99
C ALA A 73 -0.74 10.15 -14.46
N GLU A 74 -0.72 9.14 -15.35
CA GLU A 74 -0.51 9.34 -16.78
C GLU A 74 -1.63 10.19 -17.42
N VAL A 75 -2.88 9.97 -17.04
CA VAL A 75 -4.00 10.81 -17.50
C VAL A 75 -3.83 12.27 -17.08
N LEU A 76 -3.42 12.53 -15.85
CA LEU A 76 -3.17 13.89 -15.37
C LEU A 76 -2.01 14.54 -16.14
N MET A 77 -0.91 13.82 -16.33
CA MET A 77 0.26 14.32 -17.07
C MET A 77 -0.06 14.55 -18.55
N ASP A 78 -0.84 13.68 -19.20
CA ASP A 78 -1.35 13.88 -20.56
C ASP A 78 -2.21 15.16 -20.70
N LYS A 79 -2.92 15.54 -19.64
CA LYS A 79 -3.68 16.81 -19.55
C LYS A 79 -2.80 18.02 -19.19
N GLY A 80 -1.49 17.86 -19.13
CA GLY A 80 -0.54 18.94 -18.79
C GLY A 80 -0.48 19.26 -17.29
N ILE A 81 -1.07 18.43 -16.44
CA ILE A 81 -0.99 18.58 -14.97
C ILE A 81 0.23 17.83 -14.49
N MET A 82 1.36 18.55 -14.37
CA MET A 82 2.64 17.96 -13.97
C MET A 82 2.89 18.14 -12.48
N PRO A 83 3.33 17.09 -11.75
CA PRO A 83 3.67 17.24 -10.33
C PRO A 83 5.01 17.96 -10.16
N ASN A 84 5.08 18.84 -9.13
CA ASN A 84 6.32 19.42 -8.65
C ASN A 84 6.98 18.51 -7.58
N ALA A 85 6.18 17.65 -6.95
CA ALA A 85 6.62 16.67 -5.97
C ALA A 85 5.73 15.43 -6.05
N VAL A 86 6.27 14.30 -5.65
CA VAL A 86 5.53 13.04 -5.52
C VAL A 86 5.79 12.44 -4.15
N ALA A 87 4.80 11.76 -3.61
CA ALA A 87 4.92 10.98 -2.37
C ALA A 87 4.06 9.73 -2.46
N GLY A 88 4.44 8.68 -1.74
CA GLY A 88 3.69 7.43 -1.73
C GLY A 88 3.74 6.74 -0.39
N PHE A 89 2.70 5.99 -0.06
CA PHE A 89 2.63 5.18 1.14
C PHE A 89 2.83 3.70 0.79
N SER A 90 3.88 3.07 1.30
CA SER A 90 4.20 1.65 1.09
C SER A 90 4.29 1.28 -0.40
N LEU A 91 3.26 0.65 -0.98
CA LEU A 91 3.14 0.40 -2.42
C LEU A 91 3.26 1.69 -3.24
N GLY A 92 2.57 2.74 -2.82
CA GLY A 92 2.56 4.03 -3.50
C GLY A 92 3.94 4.68 -3.63
N GLU A 93 4.93 4.32 -2.79
CA GLU A 93 6.32 4.75 -2.96
C GLU A 93 6.91 4.27 -4.28
N VAL A 94 6.57 3.05 -4.72
CA VAL A 94 7.05 2.53 -6.02
C VAL A 94 6.39 3.26 -7.18
N VAL A 95 5.08 3.58 -7.05
CA VAL A 95 4.38 4.42 -8.04
C VAL A 95 5.00 5.82 -8.09
N ALA A 96 5.20 6.44 -6.92
CA ALA A 96 5.85 7.75 -6.82
C ALA A 96 7.25 7.76 -7.47
N ALA A 97 8.07 6.74 -7.18
CA ALA A 97 9.40 6.59 -7.77
C ALA A 97 9.34 6.41 -9.31
N THR A 98 8.32 5.69 -9.80
CA THR A 98 8.09 5.50 -11.23
C THR A 98 7.69 6.83 -11.90
N VAL A 99 6.75 7.56 -11.32
CA VAL A 99 6.33 8.89 -11.82
C VAL A 99 7.47 9.91 -11.76
N ALA A 100 8.35 9.81 -10.76
CA ALA A 100 9.56 10.63 -10.66
C ALA A 100 10.66 10.26 -11.67
N GLY A 101 10.49 9.18 -12.45
CA GLY A 101 11.45 8.71 -13.44
C GLY A 101 12.66 7.95 -12.88
N ILE A 102 12.58 7.49 -11.61
CA ILE A 102 13.61 6.61 -11.02
C ILE A 102 13.55 5.21 -11.67
N PHE A 103 12.34 4.74 -11.96
CA PHE A 103 12.08 3.53 -12.74
C PHE A 103 11.27 3.86 -13.99
N ASP A 104 11.42 3.09 -15.04
CA ASP A 104 10.40 3.05 -16.08
C ASP A 104 9.15 2.29 -15.61
N ARG A 105 8.04 2.44 -16.31
CA ARG A 105 6.75 1.85 -15.94
C ARG A 105 6.78 0.33 -15.84
N GLU A 106 7.50 -0.32 -16.78
CA GLU A 106 7.63 -1.78 -16.79
C GLU A 106 8.42 -2.29 -15.58
N THR A 107 9.53 -1.63 -15.27
CA THR A 107 10.36 -1.96 -14.11
C THR A 107 9.58 -1.76 -12.81
N GLY A 108 8.88 -0.63 -12.66
CA GLY A 108 8.03 -0.36 -11.50
C GLY A 108 6.95 -1.44 -11.32
N PHE A 109 6.28 -1.83 -12.41
CA PHE A 109 5.25 -2.86 -12.37
C PHE A 109 5.79 -4.26 -12.03
N LYS A 110 6.93 -4.64 -12.62
CA LYS A 110 7.61 -5.91 -12.29
C LYS A 110 8.03 -5.96 -10.83
N LEU A 111 8.52 -4.84 -10.31
CA LEU A 111 8.94 -4.71 -8.92
C LEU A 111 7.77 -4.89 -7.95
N VAL A 112 6.63 -4.21 -8.16
CA VAL A 112 5.46 -4.37 -7.29
C VAL A 112 4.83 -5.75 -7.41
N SER A 113 4.84 -6.35 -8.59
CA SER A 113 4.35 -7.72 -8.79
C SER A 113 5.18 -8.70 -7.96
N LYS A 114 6.51 -8.61 -8.05
CA LYS A 114 7.41 -9.46 -7.27
C LYS A 114 7.32 -9.17 -5.77
N ARG A 115 7.21 -7.89 -5.37
CA ARG A 115 7.00 -7.48 -3.98
C ARG A 115 5.72 -8.10 -3.42
N GLY A 116 4.61 -8.03 -4.17
CA GLY A 116 3.32 -8.61 -3.77
C GLY A 116 3.38 -10.12 -3.54
N GLU A 117 4.05 -10.85 -4.44
CA GLU A 117 4.29 -12.29 -4.31
C GLU A 117 5.09 -12.63 -3.05
N LEU A 118 6.23 -11.96 -2.85
CA LEU A 118 7.11 -12.21 -1.70
C LEU A 118 6.41 -11.87 -0.38
N MET A 119 5.73 -10.74 -0.30
CA MET A 119 4.99 -10.34 0.90
C MET A 119 3.85 -11.32 1.20
N GLN A 120 3.15 -11.83 0.20
CA GLN A 120 2.13 -12.86 0.37
C GLN A 120 2.75 -14.13 0.96
N THR A 121 3.81 -14.65 0.35
CA THR A 121 4.49 -15.87 0.78
C THR A 121 5.03 -15.76 2.21
N GLU A 122 5.68 -14.64 2.54
CA GLU A 122 6.22 -14.43 3.88
C GLU A 122 5.12 -14.29 4.95
N SER A 123 4.01 -13.63 4.60
CA SER A 123 2.89 -13.46 5.53
C SER A 123 2.16 -14.77 5.86
N GLU A 124 2.31 -15.81 5.04
CA GLU A 124 1.71 -17.12 5.26
C GLU A 124 2.54 -18.04 6.17
N GLN A 125 3.80 -17.66 6.47
CA GLN A 125 4.69 -18.48 7.31
C GLN A 125 4.42 -18.35 8.80
N TYR A 126 3.84 -17.23 9.24
CA TYR A 126 3.62 -16.93 10.65
C TYR A 126 2.22 -16.32 10.86
N ASP A 127 1.64 -16.60 12.03
CA ASP A 127 0.39 -15.96 12.44
C ASP A 127 0.70 -14.56 12.98
N THR A 128 0.49 -13.57 12.13
CA THR A 128 0.90 -12.19 12.35
C THR A 128 -0.25 -11.21 12.17
N ALA A 129 -0.15 -10.04 12.80
CA ALA A 129 -1.14 -8.98 12.74
C ALA A 129 -0.47 -7.60 12.72
N MET A 130 -1.28 -6.62 12.35
CA MET A 130 -0.90 -5.19 12.41
C MET A 130 -1.96 -4.39 13.16
N ALA A 131 -1.52 -3.36 13.86
CA ALA A 131 -2.40 -2.41 14.53
C ALA A 131 -1.89 -0.97 14.38
N ALA A 132 -2.80 -0.03 14.17
CA ALA A 132 -2.48 1.39 14.26
C ALA A 132 -2.60 1.83 15.73
N VAL A 133 -1.49 2.29 16.30
CA VAL A 133 -1.44 2.88 17.64
C VAL A 133 -1.66 4.37 17.51
N VAL A 134 -2.69 4.87 18.20
CA VAL A 134 -3.04 6.29 18.21
C VAL A 134 -3.00 6.87 19.62
N LYS A 135 -2.81 8.19 19.71
CA LYS A 135 -2.75 8.98 20.94
C LYS A 135 -1.51 8.76 21.82
N LEU A 136 -0.50 8.09 21.34
CA LEU A 136 0.81 7.99 21.98
C LEU A 136 1.87 8.68 21.14
N THR A 137 2.94 9.13 21.76
CA THR A 137 4.12 9.65 21.05
C THR A 137 4.91 8.49 20.42
N THR A 138 5.72 8.81 19.43
CA THR A 138 6.66 7.85 18.81
C THR A 138 7.51 7.15 19.86
N GLN A 139 8.07 7.91 20.79
CA GLN A 139 8.92 7.37 21.85
C GLN A 139 8.16 6.34 22.71
N GLN A 140 6.94 6.67 23.16
CA GLN A 140 6.12 5.76 23.96
C GLN A 140 5.81 4.45 23.21
N VAL A 141 5.50 4.53 21.91
CA VAL A 141 5.24 3.31 21.11
C VAL A 141 6.51 2.47 20.97
N CYS A 142 7.66 3.08 20.69
CA CYS A 142 8.93 2.35 20.64
C CYS A 142 9.31 1.70 21.97
N GLU A 143 9.11 2.39 23.10
CA GLU A 143 9.36 1.82 24.44
C GLU A 143 8.42 0.67 24.76
N LEU A 144 7.15 0.74 24.34
CA LEU A 144 6.19 -0.35 24.52
C LEU A 144 6.53 -1.55 23.66
N THR A 145 6.83 -1.36 22.37
CA THR A 145 7.19 -2.47 21.46
C THR A 145 8.48 -3.17 21.87
N ALA A 146 9.45 -2.45 22.43
CA ALA A 146 10.70 -3.01 22.90
C ALA A 146 10.56 -4.05 24.05
N LYS A 147 9.40 -4.16 24.68
CA LYS A 147 9.10 -5.18 25.69
C LYS A 147 8.76 -6.54 25.08
N TYR A 148 8.58 -6.61 23.76
CA TYR A 148 8.13 -7.79 23.02
C TYR A 148 9.19 -8.23 22.02
N ASP A 149 9.42 -9.52 21.87
CA ASP A 149 10.49 -10.06 21.05
C ASP A 149 10.26 -9.86 19.53
N ARG A 150 9.00 -10.01 19.09
CA ARG A 150 8.63 -9.94 17.66
C ARG A 150 7.49 -8.98 17.40
N LEU A 151 7.63 -7.77 17.90
CA LEU A 151 6.69 -6.68 17.69
C LEU A 151 7.44 -5.39 17.38
N TYR A 152 7.15 -4.78 16.23
CA TYR A 152 7.93 -3.69 15.69
C TYR A 152 7.06 -2.50 15.31
N PRO A 153 7.48 -1.25 15.61
CA PRO A 153 6.90 -0.07 14.99
C PRO A 153 7.40 0.00 13.54
N VAL A 154 6.49 0.01 12.57
CA VAL A 154 6.84 -0.18 11.15
C VAL A 154 6.47 1.01 10.26
N ASN A 155 5.38 1.73 10.53
CA ASN A 155 5.03 2.95 9.80
C ASN A 155 4.79 4.10 10.76
N PHE A 156 5.54 5.18 10.59
CA PHE A 156 5.41 6.43 11.34
C PHE A 156 4.57 7.40 10.50
N ASN A 157 3.23 7.23 10.55
CA ASN A 157 2.31 7.89 9.62
C ASN A 157 2.21 9.39 9.87
N CYS A 158 2.06 9.79 11.13
CA CYS A 158 2.09 11.18 11.58
C CYS A 158 2.26 11.22 13.11
N PRO A 159 2.48 12.40 13.72
CA PRO A 159 2.49 12.52 15.17
C PRO A 159 1.24 11.90 15.80
N GLY A 160 1.44 10.92 16.69
CA GLY A 160 0.35 10.23 17.38
C GLY A 160 -0.35 9.13 16.57
N ASN A 161 0.21 8.70 15.43
CA ASN A 161 -0.28 7.56 14.65
C ASN A 161 0.88 6.73 14.11
N ILE A 162 1.11 5.56 14.72
CA ILE A 162 2.20 4.65 14.36
C ILE A 162 1.62 3.24 14.16
N THR A 163 1.94 2.62 13.04
CA THR A 163 1.57 1.23 12.80
C THR A 163 2.61 0.31 13.44
N VAL A 164 2.11 -0.70 14.13
CA VAL A 164 2.90 -1.77 14.75
C VAL A 164 2.54 -3.08 14.10
N SER A 165 3.53 -3.94 13.89
CA SER A 165 3.44 -5.22 13.19
C SER A 165 4.15 -6.29 14.01
N GLY A 166 3.58 -7.51 14.06
CA GLY A 166 4.22 -8.63 14.76
C GLY A 166 3.33 -9.84 14.96
N LEU A 167 3.72 -10.74 15.87
CA LEU A 167 3.00 -11.97 16.16
C LEU A 167 1.64 -11.71 16.82
N VAL A 168 0.60 -12.43 16.35
CA VAL A 168 -0.77 -12.33 16.91
C VAL A 168 -0.79 -12.59 18.41
N GLU A 169 -0.04 -13.57 18.89
CA GLU A 169 0.01 -13.93 20.31
C GLU A 169 0.47 -12.78 21.21
N GLN A 170 1.33 -11.88 20.71
CA GLN A 170 1.83 -10.74 21.47
C GLN A 170 0.92 -9.50 21.35
N MET A 171 0.13 -9.42 20.27
CA MET A 171 -0.67 -8.24 19.96
C MET A 171 -1.74 -7.93 21.02
N SER A 172 -2.30 -8.95 21.67
CA SER A 172 -3.31 -8.77 22.72
C SER A 172 -2.72 -8.10 23.97
N ALA A 173 -1.57 -8.61 24.45
CA ALA A 173 -0.88 -8.03 25.60
C ALA A 173 -0.37 -6.62 25.29
N PHE A 174 0.20 -6.41 24.10
CA PHE A 174 0.61 -5.09 23.65
C PHE A 174 -0.55 -4.09 23.60
N SER A 175 -1.71 -4.51 23.11
CA SER A 175 -2.90 -3.64 23.05
C SER A 175 -3.37 -3.23 24.47
N ALA A 176 -3.22 -4.10 25.45
CA ALA A 176 -3.51 -3.78 26.87
C ALA A 176 -2.50 -2.75 27.41
N ASP A 177 -1.21 -2.92 27.11
CA ASP A 177 -0.16 -1.96 27.49
C ASP A 177 -0.38 -0.58 26.86
N VAL A 178 -0.73 -0.54 25.56
CA VAL A 178 -1.08 0.70 24.86
C VAL A 178 -2.26 1.40 25.56
N LYS A 179 -3.29 0.65 25.94
CA LYS A 179 -4.45 1.20 26.64
C LYS A 179 -4.06 1.72 28.03
N ALA A 180 -3.22 1.00 28.76
CA ALA A 180 -2.72 1.44 30.07
C ALA A 180 -1.90 2.73 29.99
N ALA A 181 -1.18 2.93 28.87
CA ALA A 181 -0.44 4.17 28.58
C ALA A 181 -1.32 5.33 28.06
N GLY A 182 -2.66 5.15 27.97
CA GLY A 182 -3.60 6.17 27.49
C GLY A 182 -3.82 6.21 25.98
N GLY A 183 -3.23 5.27 25.22
CA GLY A 183 -3.41 5.13 23.79
C GLY A 183 -4.54 4.19 23.39
N ARG A 184 -4.61 3.92 22.08
CA ARG A 184 -5.50 2.90 21.49
C ARG A 184 -4.76 2.17 20.39
N ALA A 185 -4.80 0.84 20.40
CA ALA A 185 -4.37 -0.01 19.31
C ALA A 185 -5.61 -0.42 18.50
N LEU A 186 -5.64 -0.04 17.22
CA LEU A 186 -6.74 -0.31 16.28
C LEU A 186 -6.27 -1.40 15.29
N PRO A 187 -6.84 -2.62 15.35
CA PRO A 187 -6.46 -3.68 14.43
C PRO A 187 -6.66 -3.28 12.97
N LEU A 188 -5.67 -3.57 12.12
CA LEU A 188 -5.77 -3.37 10.69
C LEU A 188 -6.33 -4.62 10.01
N LYS A 189 -7.18 -4.42 9.00
CA LYS A 189 -7.80 -5.51 8.22
C LYS A 189 -6.85 -5.99 7.11
N VAL A 190 -5.65 -6.40 7.47
CA VAL A 190 -4.65 -6.96 6.55
C VAL A 190 -4.29 -8.38 6.98
N LYS A 191 -3.93 -9.21 6.02
CA LYS A 191 -3.45 -10.57 6.28
C LYS A 191 -1.92 -10.53 6.35
N GLY A 192 -1.38 -10.54 7.54
CA GLY A 192 0.05 -10.62 7.77
C GLY A 192 0.69 -9.35 8.33
N ALA A 193 1.91 -9.52 8.80
CA ALA A 193 2.79 -8.45 9.25
C ALA A 193 3.61 -7.96 8.08
N PHE A 194 3.46 -6.68 7.73
CA PHE A 194 4.22 -6.03 6.68
C PHE A 194 5.19 -5.00 7.26
N HIS A 195 6.24 -4.68 6.49
CA HIS A 195 7.31 -3.77 6.89
C HIS A 195 8.14 -4.32 8.06
#